data_4f938cbf2970f0487e9162a98da9efc9
#
_entry.id   4f938cbf2970f0487e9162a98da9efc9
#
_cell.length_a   1.000
_cell.length_b   1.000
_cell.length_c   1.000
_cell.angle_alpha   90.00
_cell.angle_beta   90.00
_cell.angle_gamma   90.00
#
_symmetry.space_group_name_H-M   'P 1'
#
loop_
_entity.id
_entity.type
_entity.pdbx_description
1 polymer ?
#
loop_
_entity_poly.entity_id
_entity_poly.type
_entity_poly.pdbx_seq_one_letter_code
_entity_poly.pdbx_strand_id
1 'polypeptide(L)'
;MVEFLANWGLELIFGLIAAAITGFFTVKTKEWRTEKQKYEAMLTEKKDEKAEHLIEEKLEPIYEELEALRTYIRETESIEKTHMSLIIASYRFRLIQLCKEFIKQGYLTQAQFDQLNEFYRVYTGLGGNGQAQNYYERAAALPIHDDEAAE
;
A
#
# COMPACT_ATOMS: atom_id res chain seq x y z
N MET A 1 -27.79 -93.02 10.54
CA MET A 1 -26.44 -92.60 10.05
C MET A 1 -26.52 -91.79 8.76
N VAL A 2 -27.37 -92.16 7.81
CA VAL A 2 -27.52 -91.47 6.51
C VAL A 2 -28.18 -90.08 6.64
N GLU A 3 -29.20 -89.90 7.51
CA GLU A 3 -29.83 -88.58 7.78
C GLU A 3 -28.94 -87.58 8.45
N PHE A 4 -27.99 -88.02 9.34
CA PHE A 4 -27.05 -87.17 10.00
C PHE A 4 -26.02 -86.61 9.03
N LEU A 5 -25.55 -87.40 8.08
CA LEU A 5 -24.59 -86.94 7.04
C LEU A 5 -25.25 -86.00 6.02
N ALA A 6 -26.52 -86.16 5.70
CA ALA A 6 -27.29 -85.32 4.80
C ALA A 6 -27.51 -83.92 5.44
N ASN A 7 -27.81 -83.85 6.71
CA ASN A 7 -28.04 -82.58 7.43
C ASN A 7 -26.68 -81.77 7.57
N TRP A 8 -25.56 -82.43 7.84
CA TRP A 8 -24.25 -81.85 7.89
C TRP A 8 -23.80 -81.27 6.52
N GLY A 9 -24.10 -81.96 5.46
CA GLY A 9 -23.81 -81.50 4.12
C GLY A 9 -24.57 -80.23 3.74
N LEU A 10 -25.87 -80.16 4.12
CA LEU A 10 -26.71 -78.96 3.91
C LEU A 10 -26.18 -77.72 4.69
N GLU A 11 -25.79 -77.89 5.94
CA GLU A 11 -25.23 -76.81 6.77
C GLU A 11 -23.90 -76.25 6.20
N LEU A 12 -23.06 -77.14 5.67
CA LEU A 12 -21.81 -76.70 5.01
C LEU A 12 -22.09 -75.94 3.70
N ILE A 13 -23.08 -76.34 2.92
CA ILE A 13 -23.48 -75.66 1.69
C ILE A 13 -24.05 -74.25 2.02
N PHE A 14 -24.94 -74.15 3.02
CA PHE A 14 -25.45 -72.85 3.49
C PHE A 14 -24.36 -71.94 4.04
N GLY A 15 -23.39 -72.47 4.78
CA GLY A 15 -22.25 -71.70 5.26
C GLY A 15 -21.37 -71.17 4.14
N LEU A 16 -21.13 -71.95 3.09
CA LEU A 16 -20.37 -71.51 1.90
C LEU A 16 -21.09 -70.45 1.09
N ILE A 17 -22.44 -70.61 0.93
CA ILE A 17 -23.24 -69.59 0.21
C ILE A 17 -23.30 -68.30 1.00
N ALA A 18 -23.46 -68.36 2.34
CA ALA A 18 -23.49 -67.18 3.18
C ALA A 18 -22.11 -66.44 3.15
N ALA A 19 -20.99 -67.18 3.19
CA ALA A 19 -19.64 -66.64 3.08
C ALA A 19 -19.40 -65.99 1.71
N ALA A 20 -19.89 -66.57 0.63
CA ALA A 20 -19.79 -66.01 -0.74
C ALA A 20 -20.59 -64.72 -0.88
N ILE A 21 -21.82 -64.68 -0.32
CA ILE A 21 -22.66 -63.48 -0.35
C ILE A 21 -22.05 -62.37 0.49
N THR A 22 -21.57 -62.64 1.68
CA THR A 22 -20.91 -61.64 2.53
C THR A 22 -19.59 -61.14 1.89
N GLY A 23 -18.82 -62.01 1.28
CA GLY A 23 -17.62 -61.64 0.53
C GLY A 23 -17.95 -60.71 -0.64
N PHE A 24 -18.99 -61.05 -1.45
CA PHE A 24 -19.42 -60.21 -2.55
C PHE A 24 -19.91 -58.82 -2.08
N PHE A 25 -20.72 -58.77 -1.03
CA PHE A 25 -21.19 -57.50 -0.47
C PHE A 25 -20.04 -56.66 0.10
N THR A 26 -19.04 -57.26 0.75
CA THR A 26 -17.89 -56.51 1.29
C THR A 26 -17.02 -55.93 0.19
N VAL A 27 -16.79 -56.64 -0.90
CA VAL A 27 -16.05 -56.12 -2.06
C VAL A 27 -16.83 -54.99 -2.71
N LYS A 28 -18.14 -55.21 -2.98
CA LYS A 28 -19.01 -54.22 -3.64
C LYS A 28 -19.13 -52.91 -2.83
N THR A 29 -19.25 -53.02 -1.51
CA THR A 29 -19.29 -51.83 -0.63
C THR A 29 -17.94 -51.09 -0.55
N LYS A 30 -16.81 -51.82 -0.63
CA LYS A 30 -15.49 -51.18 -0.72
C LYS A 30 -15.31 -50.44 -2.04
N GLU A 31 -15.67 -51.05 -3.16
CA GLU A 31 -15.62 -50.39 -4.47
C GLU A 31 -16.48 -49.13 -4.49
N TRP A 32 -17.70 -49.18 -4.01
CA TRP A 32 -18.60 -48.03 -3.95
C TRP A 32 -18.09 -46.91 -3.06
N ARG A 33 -17.46 -47.24 -1.90
CA ARG A 33 -16.85 -46.24 -1.03
C ARG A 33 -15.65 -45.55 -1.68
N THR A 34 -14.80 -46.29 -2.36
CA THR A 34 -13.67 -45.74 -3.09
C THR A 34 -14.09 -44.85 -4.26
N GLU A 35 -15.11 -45.23 -5.01
CA GLU A 35 -15.68 -44.39 -6.06
C GLU A 35 -16.29 -43.09 -5.52
N LYS A 36 -17.04 -43.20 -4.43
CA LYS A 36 -17.65 -42.04 -3.77
C LYS A 36 -16.59 -41.08 -3.26
N GLN A 37 -15.51 -41.57 -2.63
CA GLN A 37 -14.40 -40.75 -2.17
C GLN A 37 -13.68 -40.06 -3.33
N LYS A 38 -13.43 -40.74 -4.44
CA LYS A 38 -12.86 -40.15 -5.65
C LYS A 38 -13.73 -39.03 -6.23
N TYR A 39 -15.05 -39.27 -6.25
CA TYR A 39 -15.97 -38.26 -6.75
C TYR A 39 -16.05 -37.03 -5.86
N GLU A 40 -16.06 -37.22 -4.54
CA GLU A 40 -16.02 -36.11 -3.56
C GLU A 40 -14.72 -35.31 -3.65
N ALA A 41 -13.57 -35.98 -3.78
CA ALA A 41 -12.29 -35.34 -3.97
C ALA A 41 -12.26 -34.51 -5.27
N MET A 42 -12.73 -35.04 -6.37
CA MET A 42 -12.79 -34.33 -7.65
C MET A 42 -13.75 -33.13 -7.62
N LEU A 43 -14.85 -33.22 -6.87
CA LEU A 43 -15.76 -32.09 -6.67
C LEU A 43 -15.12 -30.97 -5.84
N THR A 44 -14.33 -31.31 -4.83
CA THR A 44 -13.61 -30.36 -3.98
C THR A 44 -12.55 -29.65 -4.81
N GLU A 45 -11.72 -30.41 -5.55
CA GLU A 45 -10.68 -29.85 -6.42
C GLU A 45 -11.27 -28.86 -7.47
N LYS A 46 -12.38 -29.23 -8.12
CA LYS A 46 -13.08 -28.33 -9.05
C LYS A 46 -13.67 -27.08 -8.42
N LYS A 47 -14.07 -27.15 -7.14
CA LYS A 47 -14.55 -25.98 -6.41
C LYS A 47 -13.42 -25.05 -6.06
N ASP A 48 -12.30 -25.60 -5.63
CA ASP A 48 -11.11 -24.83 -5.26
C ASP A 48 -10.51 -24.12 -6.48
N GLU A 49 -10.37 -24.83 -7.63
CA GLU A 49 -9.93 -24.25 -8.90
C GLU A 49 -10.83 -23.09 -9.38
N LYS A 50 -12.16 -23.26 -9.27
CA LYS A 50 -13.10 -22.18 -9.60
C LYS A 50 -13.02 -21.00 -8.65
N ALA A 51 -12.80 -21.26 -7.36
CA ALA A 51 -12.66 -20.22 -6.37
C ALA A 51 -11.36 -19.41 -6.60
N GLU A 52 -10.24 -20.08 -6.88
CA GLU A 52 -8.98 -19.45 -7.24
C GLU A 52 -9.13 -18.56 -8.48
N HIS A 53 -9.70 -19.09 -9.56
CA HIS A 53 -9.92 -18.30 -10.77
C HIS A 53 -10.82 -17.08 -10.54
N LEU A 54 -11.86 -17.20 -9.73
CA LEU A 54 -12.74 -16.08 -9.41
C LEU A 54 -12.04 -15.02 -8.56
N ILE A 55 -11.17 -15.44 -7.64
CA ILE A 55 -10.36 -14.54 -6.81
C ILE A 55 -9.38 -13.79 -7.72
N GLU A 56 -8.68 -14.48 -8.60
CA GLU A 56 -7.71 -13.90 -9.53
C GLU A 56 -8.39 -12.88 -10.47
N GLU A 57 -9.53 -13.23 -11.08
CA GLU A 57 -10.34 -12.33 -11.90
C GLU A 57 -10.78 -11.05 -11.18
N LYS A 58 -11.09 -11.16 -9.88
CA LYS A 58 -11.51 -9.99 -9.07
C LYS A 58 -10.35 -9.17 -8.52
N LEU A 59 -9.19 -9.77 -8.34
CA LEU A 59 -8.01 -9.07 -7.85
C LEU A 59 -7.25 -8.33 -8.96
N GLU A 60 -7.25 -8.81 -10.18
CA GLU A 60 -6.57 -8.19 -11.33
C GLU A 60 -6.88 -6.69 -11.47
N PRO A 61 -8.17 -6.25 -11.55
CA PRO A 61 -8.49 -4.83 -11.66
C PRO A 61 -8.05 -4.02 -10.45
N ILE A 62 -8.04 -4.61 -9.26
CA ILE A 62 -7.57 -3.94 -8.03
C ILE A 62 -6.05 -3.71 -8.10
N TYR A 63 -5.28 -4.66 -8.62
CA TYR A 63 -3.84 -4.48 -8.83
C TYR A 63 -3.54 -3.40 -9.87
N GLU A 64 -4.30 -3.35 -10.97
CA GLU A 64 -4.18 -2.30 -11.98
C GLU A 64 -4.47 -0.91 -11.40
N GLU A 65 -5.53 -0.76 -10.61
CA GLU A 65 -5.85 0.50 -9.93
C GLU A 65 -4.77 0.92 -8.92
N LEU A 66 -4.21 -0.04 -8.18
CA LEU A 66 -3.12 0.22 -7.24
C LEU A 66 -1.85 0.71 -7.95
N GLU A 67 -1.47 0.12 -9.06
CA GLU A 67 -0.31 0.57 -9.84
C GLU A 67 -0.53 1.95 -10.47
N ALA A 68 -1.74 2.23 -10.98
CA ALA A 68 -2.11 3.56 -11.45
C ALA A 68 -2.04 4.61 -10.33
N LEU A 69 -2.55 4.29 -9.14
CA LEU A 69 -2.49 5.17 -7.98
C LEU A 69 -1.05 5.42 -7.51
N ARG A 70 -0.20 4.40 -7.49
CA ARG A 70 1.23 4.55 -7.17
C ARG A 70 1.94 5.48 -8.15
N THR A 71 1.63 5.36 -9.42
CA THR A 71 2.20 6.22 -10.46
C THR A 71 1.77 7.67 -10.25
N TYR A 72 0.48 7.89 -10.02
CA TYR A 72 -0.07 9.21 -9.72
C TYR A 72 0.57 9.86 -8.48
N ILE A 73 0.76 9.10 -7.40
CA ILE A 73 1.43 9.60 -6.19
C ILE A 73 2.87 10.04 -6.49
N ARG A 74 3.65 9.23 -7.23
CA ARG A 74 5.05 9.58 -7.60
C ARG A 74 5.11 10.86 -8.44
N GLU A 75 4.21 11.00 -9.40
CA GLU A 75 4.14 12.21 -10.24
C GLU A 75 3.78 13.44 -9.40
N THR A 76 2.79 13.32 -8.51
CA THR A 76 2.39 14.40 -7.60
C THR A 76 3.53 14.82 -6.67
N GLU A 77 4.24 13.87 -6.05
CA GLU A 77 5.42 14.16 -5.22
C GLU A 77 6.52 14.88 -6.00
N SER A 78 6.74 14.51 -7.25
CA SER A 78 7.72 15.18 -8.11
C SER A 78 7.34 16.64 -8.42
N ILE A 79 6.05 16.88 -8.70
CA ILE A 79 5.50 18.21 -8.95
C ILE A 79 5.61 19.06 -7.68
N GLU A 80 5.24 18.53 -6.51
CA GLU A 80 5.33 19.22 -5.22
C GLU A 80 6.77 19.63 -4.89
N LYS A 81 7.74 18.75 -5.10
CA LYS A 81 9.16 19.07 -4.90
C LYS A 81 9.61 20.20 -5.83
N THR A 82 9.16 20.19 -7.07
CA THR A 82 9.48 21.24 -8.05
C THR A 82 8.85 22.56 -7.62
N HIS A 83 7.57 22.58 -7.26
CA HIS A 83 6.89 23.76 -6.76
C HIS A 83 7.54 24.33 -5.51
N MET A 84 7.90 23.48 -4.55
CA MET A 84 8.59 23.92 -3.33
C MET A 84 9.95 24.56 -3.66
N SER A 85 10.71 23.97 -4.56
CA SER A 85 12.00 24.53 -4.97
C SER A 85 11.86 25.91 -5.67
N LEU A 86 10.83 26.09 -6.49
CA LEU A 86 10.51 27.37 -7.13
C LEU A 86 10.07 28.42 -6.10
N ILE A 87 9.26 28.04 -5.13
CA ILE A 87 8.82 28.92 -4.02
C ILE A 87 10.05 29.39 -3.23
N ILE A 88 10.90 28.47 -2.79
CA ILE A 88 12.13 28.81 -2.04
C ILE A 88 13.04 29.72 -2.87
N ALA A 89 13.22 29.45 -4.15
CA ALA A 89 14.03 30.29 -5.03
C ALA A 89 13.43 31.70 -5.20
N SER A 90 12.12 31.81 -5.32
CA SER A 90 11.41 33.09 -5.42
C SER A 90 11.54 33.92 -4.14
N TYR A 91 11.31 33.29 -2.96
CA TYR A 91 11.51 33.94 -1.67
C TYR A 91 12.96 34.38 -1.46
N ARG A 92 13.94 33.53 -1.81
CA ARG A 92 15.36 33.88 -1.74
C ARG A 92 15.67 35.08 -2.60
N PHE A 93 15.23 35.11 -3.85
CA PHE A 93 15.46 36.21 -4.75
C PHE A 93 14.88 37.52 -4.17
N ARG A 94 13.60 37.48 -3.73
CA ARG A 94 12.92 38.65 -3.17
C ARG A 94 13.60 39.15 -1.89
N LEU A 95 13.98 38.26 -1.00
CA LEU A 95 14.69 38.60 0.26
C LEU A 95 16.04 39.24 -0.03
N ILE A 96 16.84 38.70 -0.95
CA ILE A 96 18.13 39.31 -1.36
C ILE A 96 17.94 40.69 -1.97
N GLN A 97 16.90 40.87 -2.79
CA GLN A 97 16.60 42.20 -3.38
C GLN A 97 16.27 43.22 -2.29
N LEU A 98 15.34 42.88 -1.39
CA LEU A 98 15.00 43.76 -0.26
C LEU A 98 16.22 44.10 0.60
N CYS A 99 17.05 43.12 0.96
CA CYS A 99 18.27 43.35 1.71
C CYS A 99 19.24 44.29 0.99
N LYS A 100 19.43 44.13 -0.32
CA LYS A 100 20.28 45.01 -1.14
C LYS A 100 19.75 46.45 -1.19
N GLU A 101 18.44 46.62 -1.30
CA GLU A 101 17.79 47.94 -1.29
C GLU A 101 18.04 48.63 0.06
N PHE A 102 17.81 47.94 1.19
CA PHE A 102 18.03 48.46 2.53
C PHE A 102 19.50 48.73 2.83
N ILE A 103 20.42 47.86 2.43
CA ILE A 103 21.87 48.10 2.55
C ILE A 103 22.31 49.34 1.76
N LYS A 104 21.72 49.58 0.57
CA LYS A 104 21.98 50.78 -0.23
C LYS A 104 21.39 52.03 0.42
N GLN A 105 20.22 51.91 1.05
CA GLN A 105 19.56 52.98 1.81
C GLN A 105 20.41 53.37 3.06
N GLY A 106 21.07 52.40 3.70
CA GLY A 106 21.92 52.61 4.85
C GLY A 106 21.23 52.63 6.21
N TYR A 107 19.90 52.50 6.24
CA TYR A 107 19.08 52.42 7.44
C TYR A 107 17.79 51.63 7.16
N LEU A 108 17.03 51.32 8.21
CA LEU A 108 15.70 50.71 8.14
C LEU A 108 14.70 51.55 8.91
N THR A 109 13.46 51.60 8.49
CA THR A 109 12.36 51.98 9.39
C THR A 109 11.93 50.77 10.20
N GLN A 110 11.21 50.97 11.31
CA GLN A 110 10.67 49.85 12.12
C GLN A 110 9.80 48.93 11.28
N ALA A 111 8.91 49.48 10.43
CA ALA A 111 8.08 48.71 9.53
C ALA A 111 8.86 47.85 8.52
N GLN A 112 9.98 48.43 7.97
CA GLN A 112 10.88 47.69 7.06
C GLN A 112 11.63 46.58 7.78
N PHE A 113 12.05 46.80 9.01
CA PHE A 113 12.70 45.77 9.83
C PHE A 113 11.76 44.60 10.14
N ASP A 114 10.49 44.88 10.53
CA ASP A 114 9.52 43.87 10.82
C ASP A 114 9.15 43.06 9.56
N GLN A 115 8.98 43.73 8.42
CA GLN A 115 8.79 43.10 7.11
C GLN A 115 9.95 42.18 6.73
N LEU A 116 11.18 42.64 6.90
CA LEU A 116 12.38 41.86 6.59
C LEU A 116 12.47 40.61 7.45
N ASN A 117 12.17 40.72 8.76
CA ASN A 117 12.14 39.61 9.69
C ASN A 117 11.07 38.57 9.31
N GLU A 118 9.89 39.04 8.91
CA GLU A 118 8.81 38.13 8.47
C GLU A 118 9.20 37.36 7.22
N PHE A 119 9.74 38.05 6.21
CA PHE A 119 10.24 37.40 5.00
C PHE A 119 11.34 36.37 5.30
N TYR A 120 12.27 36.69 6.16
CA TYR A 120 13.35 35.79 6.55
C TYR A 120 12.81 34.56 7.32
N ARG A 121 11.86 34.74 8.22
CA ARG A 121 11.19 33.69 8.97
C ARG A 121 10.46 32.70 8.05
N VAL A 122 9.72 33.23 7.05
CA VAL A 122 9.03 32.38 6.05
C VAL A 122 10.04 31.63 5.20
N TYR A 123 11.10 32.31 4.71
CA TYR A 123 12.14 31.69 3.91
C TYR A 123 12.86 30.55 4.63
N THR A 124 13.23 30.73 5.90
CA THR A 124 13.87 29.70 6.72
C THR A 124 12.91 28.57 7.07
N GLY A 125 11.65 28.88 7.35
CA GLY A 125 10.58 27.89 7.59
C GLY A 125 10.32 26.97 6.39
N LEU A 126 10.55 27.46 5.18
CA LEU A 126 10.49 26.68 3.93
C LEU A 126 11.77 25.85 3.67
N GLY A 127 12.75 25.88 4.57
CA GLY A 127 14.04 25.20 4.40
C GLY A 127 15.07 26.00 3.59
N GLY A 128 14.85 27.28 3.43
CA GLY A 128 15.82 28.21 2.82
C GLY A 128 17.06 28.39 3.69
N ASN A 129 18.21 28.48 3.05
CA ASN A 129 19.54 28.64 3.73
C ASN A 129 20.54 29.44 2.86
N GLY A 130 21.75 29.61 3.38
CA GLY A 130 22.90 30.06 2.59
C GLY A 130 22.95 31.55 2.29
N GLN A 131 23.07 31.92 1.01
CA GLN A 131 23.33 33.30 0.58
C GLN A 131 22.38 34.37 1.13
N ALA A 132 21.08 34.05 1.24
CA ALA A 132 20.09 34.98 1.75
C ALA A 132 20.30 35.31 3.22
N GLN A 133 20.79 34.39 4.03
CA GLN A 133 21.12 34.61 5.43
C GLN A 133 22.17 35.71 5.59
N ASN A 134 23.24 35.67 4.81
CA ASN A 134 24.30 36.68 4.88
C ASN A 134 23.79 38.10 4.50
N TYR A 135 22.94 38.20 3.50
CA TYR A 135 22.30 39.46 3.16
C TYR A 135 21.34 39.96 4.24
N TYR A 136 20.56 39.05 4.82
CA TYR A 136 19.66 39.36 5.93
C TYR A 136 20.44 39.89 7.15
N GLU A 137 21.49 39.21 7.62
CA GLU A 137 22.30 39.61 8.76
C GLU A 137 22.91 41.00 8.57
N ARG A 138 23.35 41.29 7.35
CA ARG A 138 23.91 42.64 7.01
C ARG A 138 22.81 43.70 6.97
N ALA A 139 21.64 43.41 6.46
CA ALA A 139 20.54 44.37 6.43
C ALA A 139 19.93 44.57 7.83
N ALA A 140 19.78 43.50 8.62
CA ALA A 140 19.28 43.59 9.99
C ALA A 140 20.20 44.32 10.98
N ALA A 141 21.48 44.46 10.65
CA ALA A 141 22.46 45.24 11.44
C ALA A 141 22.43 46.74 11.14
N LEU A 142 21.59 47.21 10.19
CA LEU A 142 21.48 48.63 9.88
C LEU A 142 20.77 49.38 11.02
N PRO A 143 21.10 50.71 11.20
CA PRO A 143 20.38 51.55 12.16
C PRO A 143 18.89 51.64 11.81
N ILE A 144 18.05 51.63 12.86
CA ILE A 144 16.62 51.83 12.71
C ILE A 144 16.32 53.30 12.93
N HIS A 145 15.63 53.92 11.97
CA HIS A 145 15.12 55.28 12.03
C HIS A 145 13.62 55.27 12.19
N ASP A 146 13.10 56.16 13.03
CA ASP A 146 11.64 56.30 13.15
C ASP A 146 11.05 56.89 11.87
N ASP A 147 9.84 56.47 11.53
CA ASP A 147 9.13 56.83 10.27
C ASP A 147 8.80 58.37 10.20
N GLU A 148 9.03 59.13 11.26
CA GLU A 148 8.75 60.58 11.31
C GLU A 148 9.77 61.48 10.59
N ALA A 149 10.86 60.92 10.02
CA ALA A 149 11.93 61.66 9.38
C ALA A 149 11.85 61.74 7.84
N ALA A 150 10.70 61.42 7.25
CA ALA A 150 10.50 61.44 5.78
C ALA A 150 9.42 62.48 5.35
N GLU A 151 9.55 63.74 5.86
CA GLU A 151 8.95 64.95 5.22
C GLU A 151 10.00 65.83 4.57
#